data_821a856377955848285058c90a9b5920
#
_entry.id   821a856377955848285058c90a9b5920
#
_cell.length_a   1.000
_cell.length_b   1.000
_cell.length_c   1.000
_cell.angle_alpha   90.00
_cell.angle_beta   90.00
_cell.angle_gamma   90.00
#
_symmetry.space_group_name_H-M   'P 1'
#
loop_
_entity.id
_entity.type
_entity.pdbx_description
1 polymer ?
#
loop_
_entity_poly.entity_id
_entity_poly.type
_entity_poly.pdbx_seq_one_letter_code
_entity_poly.pdbx_strand_id
1 'polypeptide(L)'
;MRLILGLVLAVILSSATAAAAEPKLVWEVKGLSQPESVVHDPATDVLYVSNINGAIMQKDGNGFIARLKPDGTILERQWVKGLNSPTGLALRDRTLYVADVDELVEIDAASGSISKRHKAKGAIFLNDVAVAEDGTVYASDTPMNTIWRLKDGTFEPWLANDDLNGPNGLLVQGDKLIVASFGRMPGEGQKQELAGLLAVSLEDQTIEPVGKGEPVGNLDGLEPLAPGVYLVTDWAGGALYRIDSKGKADQLINLNQGSADLTYFPETNTVLIPMMLDNTLAAYRLSEPAPQTKKKTK
;
A
#
# COMPACT_ATOMS: atom_id res chain seq x y z
N MET A 1 -66.00 16.88 39.72
CA MET A 1 -64.63 16.33 39.70
C MET A 1 -64.37 15.81 38.30
N ARG A 2 -63.73 16.62 37.43
CA ARG A 2 -63.43 16.26 36.01
C ARG A 2 -61.99 15.80 35.96
N LEU A 3 -61.75 14.54 35.61
CA LEU A 3 -60.45 14.01 35.30
C LEU A 3 -60.01 14.48 33.87
N ILE A 4 -58.90 15.18 33.79
CA ILE A 4 -58.25 15.50 32.53
C ILE A 4 -57.18 14.42 32.30
N LEU A 5 -57.41 13.60 31.27
CA LEU A 5 -56.45 12.58 30.81
C LEU A 5 -55.47 13.26 29.88
N GLY A 6 -54.22 13.46 30.34
CA GLY A 6 -53.16 14.03 29.50
C GLY A 6 -52.53 12.93 28.62
N LEU A 7 -52.67 13.09 27.32
CA LEU A 7 -52.04 12.21 26.32
C LEU A 7 -50.57 12.65 26.11
N VAL A 8 -49.63 11.85 26.60
CA VAL A 8 -48.20 12.07 26.34
C VAL A 8 -47.86 11.44 24.97
N LEU A 9 -47.63 12.28 23.97
CA LEU A 9 -47.18 11.86 22.65
C LEU A 9 -45.66 11.64 22.69
N ALA A 10 -45.21 10.39 22.74
CA ALA A 10 -43.79 10.05 22.63
C ALA A 10 -43.37 10.17 21.17
N VAL A 11 -42.58 11.19 20.85
CA VAL A 11 -41.93 11.32 19.53
C VAL A 11 -40.69 10.43 19.51
N ILE A 12 -40.79 9.29 18.84
CA ILE A 12 -39.63 8.42 18.55
C ILE A 12 -38.84 9.08 17.41
N LEU A 13 -37.74 9.78 17.72
CA LEU A 13 -36.75 10.20 16.73
C LEU A 13 -35.98 8.94 16.33
N SER A 14 -36.31 8.36 15.19
CA SER A 14 -35.47 7.36 14.53
C SER A 14 -34.29 8.10 13.90
N SER A 15 -33.11 7.96 14.50
CA SER A 15 -31.86 8.37 13.88
C SER A 15 -31.54 7.41 12.73
N ALA A 16 -31.89 7.78 11.52
CA ALA A 16 -31.39 7.12 10.33
C ALA A 16 -29.87 7.34 10.28
N THR A 17 -29.09 6.33 10.59
CA THR A 17 -27.66 6.31 10.24
C THR A 17 -27.59 6.30 8.71
N ALA A 18 -27.19 7.43 8.12
CA ALA A 18 -26.87 7.45 6.70
C ALA A 18 -25.77 6.39 6.46
N ALA A 19 -26.09 5.34 5.71
CA ALA A 19 -25.09 4.41 5.25
C ALA A 19 -24.05 5.21 4.45
N ALA A 20 -22.76 5.02 4.75
CA ALA A 20 -21.71 5.61 3.93
C ALA A 20 -21.94 5.14 2.48
N ALA A 21 -21.86 6.07 1.54
CA ALA A 21 -21.98 5.69 0.13
C ALA A 21 -20.85 4.70 -0.22
N GLU A 22 -21.12 3.72 -1.07
CA GLU A 22 -20.09 2.75 -1.46
C GLU A 22 -19.03 3.41 -2.36
N PRO A 23 -17.74 3.01 -2.26
CA PRO A 23 -16.70 3.45 -3.17
C PRO A 23 -17.07 3.14 -4.61
N LYS A 24 -16.72 4.05 -5.53
CA LYS A 24 -17.11 3.96 -6.94
C LYS A 24 -15.90 3.71 -7.83
N LEU A 25 -15.94 2.65 -8.63
CA LEU A 25 -14.98 2.46 -9.72
C LEU A 25 -15.11 3.64 -10.72
N VAL A 26 -13.99 4.34 -10.94
CA VAL A 26 -13.89 5.49 -11.84
C VAL A 26 -13.44 5.04 -13.22
N TRP A 27 -12.35 4.27 -13.27
CA TRP A 27 -11.82 3.66 -14.47
C TRP A 27 -11.02 2.40 -14.15
N GLU A 28 -10.84 1.55 -15.14
CA GLU A 28 -10.00 0.36 -15.09
C GLU A 28 -9.18 0.24 -16.37
N VAL A 29 -7.87 0.04 -16.25
CA VAL A 29 -6.96 -0.24 -17.36
C VAL A 29 -6.67 -1.72 -17.41
N LYS A 30 -6.83 -2.33 -18.60
CA LYS A 30 -6.58 -3.76 -18.85
C LYS A 30 -5.32 -4.00 -19.67
N GLY A 31 -4.83 -5.23 -19.61
CA GLY A 31 -3.70 -5.69 -20.42
C GLY A 31 -2.36 -5.19 -19.89
N LEU A 32 -2.24 -4.91 -18.61
CA LEU A 32 -0.99 -4.94 -17.87
C LEU A 32 -0.55 -6.40 -17.67
N SER A 33 0.61 -6.63 -17.09
CA SER A 33 1.15 -7.98 -16.91
C SER A 33 1.56 -8.19 -15.46
N GLN A 34 0.63 -8.63 -14.63
CA GLN A 34 0.80 -8.75 -13.19
C GLN A 34 1.33 -7.44 -12.59
N PRO A 35 0.54 -6.32 -12.71
CA PRO A 35 0.93 -5.06 -12.10
C PRO A 35 0.95 -5.21 -10.59
N GLU A 36 2.00 -4.65 -9.96
CA GLU A 36 2.18 -4.86 -8.54
C GLU A 36 2.19 -3.55 -7.75
N SER A 37 2.85 -2.50 -8.24
CA SER A 37 2.88 -1.20 -7.59
C SER A 37 2.56 -0.07 -8.57
N VAL A 38 2.02 1.03 -8.06
CA VAL A 38 1.77 2.26 -8.81
C VAL A 38 2.21 3.47 -8.00
N VAL A 39 3.02 4.35 -8.58
CA VAL A 39 3.42 5.61 -7.97
C VAL A 39 3.16 6.78 -8.91
N HIS A 40 2.69 7.90 -8.35
CA HIS A 40 2.44 9.14 -9.10
C HIS A 40 3.64 10.08 -9.04
N ASP A 41 4.04 10.60 -10.20
CA ASP A 41 4.97 11.71 -10.31
C ASP A 41 4.20 13.03 -10.44
N PRO A 42 4.09 13.84 -9.39
CA PRO A 42 3.35 15.10 -9.43
C PRO A 42 4.02 16.18 -10.30
N ALA A 43 5.33 16.04 -10.60
CA ALA A 43 6.04 17.02 -11.42
C ALA A 43 5.70 16.89 -12.92
N THR A 44 5.41 15.67 -13.38
CA THR A 44 5.11 15.37 -14.79
C THR A 44 3.68 14.90 -15.01
N ASP A 45 2.91 14.68 -13.93
CA ASP A 45 1.56 14.12 -13.91
C ASP A 45 1.49 12.75 -14.62
N VAL A 46 2.43 11.88 -14.26
CA VAL A 46 2.58 10.52 -14.82
C VAL A 46 2.50 9.49 -13.70
N LEU A 47 1.87 8.36 -14.00
CA LEU A 47 1.91 7.15 -13.19
C LEU A 47 3.00 6.22 -13.72
N TYR A 48 3.82 5.68 -12.81
CA TYR A 48 4.69 4.54 -13.09
C TYR A 48 4.06 3.30 -12.47
N VAL A 49 4.00 2.21 -13.24
CA VAL A 49 3.39 0.94 -12.80
C VAL A 49 4.38 -0.18 -13.03
N SER A 50 4.78 -0.89 -11.99
CA SER A 50 5.59 -2.09 -12.09
C SER A 50 4.78 -3.24 -12.66
N ASN A 51 5.42 -4.09 -13.47
CA ASN A 51 4.80 -5.27 -14.07
C ASN A 51 5.77 -6.44 -13.96
N ILE A 52 5.40 -7.46 -13.21
CA ILE A 52 6.19 -8.68 -12.99
C ILE A 52 6.39 -9.44 -14.29
N ASN A 53 5.32 -9.61 -15.07
CA ASN A 53 5.31 -10.23 -16.40
C ASN A 53 5.87 -11.65 -16.43
N GLY A 54 5.54 -12.47 -15.44
CA GLY A 54 6.03 -13.86 -15.38
C GLY A 54 5.87 -14.51 -14.02
N ALA A 55 6.77 -15.39 -13.67
CA ALA A 55 6.77 -15.99 -12.35
C ALA A 55 7.41 -15.02 -11.33
N ILE A 56 6.73 -14.84 -10.20
CA ILE A 56 7.24 -14.05 -9.07
C ILE A 56 8.62 -14.59 -8.65
N MET A 57 9.57 -13.70 -8.34
CA MET A 57 10.97 -14.00 -7.98
C MET A 57 11.84 -14.58 -9.09
N GLN A 58 11.32 -14.75 -10.31
CA GLN A 58 12.12 -15.23 -11.43
C GLN A 58 13.03 -14.11 -11.97
N LYS A 59 14.30 -14.47 -12.25
CA LYS A 59 15.30 -13.55 -12.82
C LYS A 59 15.47 -13.85 -14.31
N ASP A 60 14.49 -13.42 -15.10
CA ASP A 60 14.44 -13.69 -16.54
C ASP A 60 14.54 -12.42 -17.42
N GLY A 61 14.59 -11.24 -16.77
CA GLY A 61 14.78 -9.96 -17.48
C GLY A 61 13.55 -9.51 -18.27
N ASN A 62 12.37 -10.08 -18.03
CA ASN A 62 11.16 -9.79 -18.78
C ASN A 62 10.23 -8.76 -18.12
N GLY A 63 10.47 -8.43 -16.84
CA GLY A 63 9.74 -7.41 -16.09
C GLY A 63 9.97 -6.01 -16.65
N PHE A 64 9.00 -5.13 -16.42
CA PHE A 64 9.03 -3.78 -16.96
C PHE A 64 8.25 -2.77 -16.11
N ILE A 65 8.50 -1.48 -16.35
CA ILE A 65 7.69 -0.38 -15.84
C ILE A 65 6.86 0.18 -17.00
N ALA A 66 5.57 0.35 -16.77
CA ALA A 66 4.66 1.06 -17.68
C ALA A 66 4.50 2.52 -17.23
N ARG A 67 4.20 3.43 -18.18
CA ARG A 67 3.79 4.81 -17.90
C ARG A 67 2.35 5.04 -18.33
N LEU A 68 1.57 5.67 -17.44
CA LEU A 68 0.18 6.02 -17.69
C LEU A 68 -0.06 7.49 -17.29
N LYS A 69 -1.16 8.06 -17.76
CA LYS A 69 -1.73 9.29 -17.17
C LYS A 69 -2.60 8.93 -15.96
N PRO A 70 -2.88 9.88 -15.04
CA PRO A 70 -3.77 9.66 -13.92
C PRO A 70 -5.22 9.29 -14.30
N ASP A 71 -5.62 9.52 -15.56
CA ASP A 71 -6.91 9.09 -16.10
C ASP A 71 -6.93 7.64 -16.62
N GLY A 72 -5.81 6.91 -16.49
CA GLY A 72 -5.65 5.55 -16.96
C GLY A 72 -5.17 5.42 -18.41
N THR A 73 -4.97 6.51 -19.14
CA THR A 73 -4.44 6.44 -20.51
C THR A 73 -3.01 5.93 -20.52
N ILE A 74 -2.74 4.80 -21.18
CA ILE A 74 -1.40 4.24 -21.32
C ILE A 74 -0.59 5.14 -22.26
N LEU A 75 0.51 5.72 -21.75
CA LEU A 75 1.49 6.49 -22.52
C LEU A 75 2.51 5.55 -23.15
N GLU A 76 3.06 4.63 -22.36
CA GLU A 76 4.05 3.67 -22.81
C GLU A 76 3.96 2.40 -21.98
N ARG A 77 3.61 1.29 -22.62
CA ARG A 77 3.34 0.02 -21.93
C ARG A 77 4.59 -0.61 -21.31
N GLN A 78 5.74 -0.47 -21.96
CA GLN A 78 7.02 -1.02 -21.53
C GLN A 78 8.09 0.07 -21.64
N TRP A 79 7.98 1.07 -20.79
CA TRP A 79 8.86 2.23 -20.78
C TRP A 79 10.29 1.87 -20.30
N VAL A 80 10.41 1.14 -19.20
CA VAL A 80 11.69 0.55 -18.77
C VAL A 80 11.57 -0.96 -18.86
N LYS A 81 12.57 -1.59 -19.47
CA LYS A 81 12.67 -3.05 -19.68
C LYS A 81 13.91 -3.61 -19.01
N GLY A 82 13.99 -4.94 -18.94
CA GLY A 82 15.17 -5.65 -18.43
C GLY A 82 15.24 -5.66 -16.91
N LEU A 83 14.08 -5.49 -16.24
CA LEU A 83 13.87 -5.85 -14.85
C LEU A 83 13.49 -7.33 -14.77
N ASN A 84 13.64 -7.93 -13.61
CA ASN A 84 13.32 -9.35 -13.42
C ASN A 84 11.84 -9.53 -13.03
N SER A 85 11.54 -9.19 -11.80
CA SER A 85 10.19 -9.28 -11.22
C SER A 85 9.96 -8.02 -10.36
N PRO A 86 9.81 -6.84 -11.03
CA PRO A 86 9.71 -5.57 -10.32
C PRO A 86 8.40 -5.50 -9.54
N THR A 87 8.51 -5.12 -8.28
CA THR A 87 7.42 -5.00 -7.32
C THR A 87 7.29 -3.54 -6.87
N GLY A 88 7.47 -3.24 -5.61
CA GLY A 88 7.28 -1.93 -5.00
C GLY A 88 8.07 -0.81 -5.66
N LEU A 89 7.44 0.35 -5.70
CA LEU A 89 7.96 1.56 -6.32
C LEU A 89 7.96 2.73 -5.33
N ALA A 90 9.03 3.50 -5.31
CA ALA A 90 9.04 4.81 -4.66
C ALA A 90 9.70 5.86 -5.55
N LEU A 91 9.14 7.06 -5.58
CA LEU A 91 9.69 8.17 -6.34
C LEU A 91 10.18 9.28 -5.39
N ARG A 92 11.42 9.72 -5.60
CA ARG A 92 11.93 10.92 -4.96
C ARG A 92 12.68 11.78 -5.96
N ASP A 93 12.31 13.03 -6.03
CA ASP A 93 12.86 13.99 -7.00
C ASP A 93 12.73 13.42 -8.44
N ARG A 94 13.83 12.97 -9.03
CA ARG A 94 13.87 12.37 -10.37
C ARG A 94 14.31 10.91 -10.36
N THR A 95 14.39 10.29 -9.21
CA THR A 95 14.80 8.90 -9.08
C THR A 95 13.61 8.03 -8.71
N LEU A 96 13.29 7.09 -9.60
CA LEU A 96 12.35 6.01 -9.32
C LEU A 96 13.15 4.83 -8.78
N TYR A 97 12.87 4.45 -7.53
CA TYR A 97 13.41 3.27 -6.88
C TYR A 97 12.47 2.10 -7.12
N VAL A 98 13.03 0.94 -7.44
CA VAL A 98 12.27 -0.26 -7.78
C VAL A 98 12.86 -1.45 -7.03
N ALA A 99 12.05 -2.18 -6.27
CA ALA A 99 12.42 -3.50 -5.77
C ALA A 99 12.36 -4.52 -6.93
N ASP A 100 13.46 -5.26 -7.16
CA ASP A 100 13.57 -6.21 -8.26
C ASP A 100 14.25 -7.50 -7.81
N VAL A 101 13.49 -8.37 -7.18
CA VAL A 101 13.89 -9.66 -6.59
C VAL A 101 14.94 -9.48 -5.46
N ASP A 102 16.21 -9.37 -5.78
CA ASP A 102 17.31 -9.20 -4.85
C ASP A 102 18.19 -7.99 -5.18
N GLU A 103 17.61 -7.03 -5.90
CA GLU A 103 18.23 -5.75 -6.24
C GLU A 103 17.26 -4.60 -5.97
N LEU A 104 17.78 -3.49 -5.44
CA LEU A 104 17.12 -2.20 -5.49
C LEU A 104 17.66 -1.47 -6.71
N VAL A 105 16.77 -1.09 -7.64
CA VAL A 105 17.13 -0.47 -8.91
C VAL A 105 16.78 1.01 -8.90
N GLU A 106 17.73 1.88 -9.27
CA GLU A 106 17.50 3.31 -9.49
C GLU A 106 17.29 3.58 -10.97
N ILE A 107 16.21 4.29 -11.30
CA ILE A 107 15.85 4.67 -12.67
C ILE A 107 15.69 6.19 -12.71
N ASP A 108 16.28 6.86 -13.70
CA ASP A 108 16.00 8.27 -13.99
C ASP A 108 14.58 8.40 -14.54
N ALA A 109 13.69 9.04 -13.79
CA ALA A 109 12.27 9.15 -14.08
C ALA A 109 11.96 9.96 -15.36
N ALA A 110 12.90 10.76 -15.86
CA ALA A 110 12.69 11.50 -17.10
C ALA A 110 13.05 10.68 -18.35
N SER A 111 14.13 9.88 -18.28
CA SER A 111 14.64 9.15 -19.45
C SER A 111 14.30 7.65 -19.46
N GLY A 112 13.97 7.07 -18.31
CA GLY A 112 13.80 5.62 -18.15
C GLY A 112 15.13 4.85 -18.10
N SER A 113 16.25 5.55 -18.00
CA SER A 113 17.54 4.90 -17.93
C SER A 113 17.78 4.33 -16.53
N ILE A 114 18.13 3.05 -16.47
CA ILE A 114 18.60 2.43 -15.22
C ILE A 114 19.97 3.04 -14.90
N SER A 115 20.05 3.78 -13.80
CA SER A 115 21.27 4.47 -13.39
C SER A 115 22.13 3.62 -12.47
N LYS A 116 21.51 2.79 -11.63
CA LYS A 116 22.22 1.96 -10.67
C LYS A 116 21.41 0.73 -10.27
N ARG A 117 22.13 -0.32 -9.88
CA ARG A 117 21.58 -1.53 -9.26
C ARG A 117 22.34 -1.81 -7.96
N HIS A 118 21.63 -1.91 -6.86
CA HIS A 118 22.17 -2.22 -5.55
C HIS A 118 21.80 -3.65 -5.20
N LYS A 119 22.78 -4.53 -5.15
CA LYS A 119 22.56 -5.93 -4.82
C LYS A 119 22.29 -6.12 -3.32
N ALA A 120 21.17 -6.71 -2.98
CA ALA A 120 20.83 -7.16 -1.63
C ALA A 120 21.38 -8.57 -1.41
N LYS A 121 22.62 -8.67 -0.95
CA LYS A 121 23.27 -9.98 -0.80
C LYS A 121 22.62 -10.82 0.28
N GLY A 122 21.89 -11.85 -0.10
CA GLY A 122 21.19 -12.76 0.81
C GLY A 122 19.69 -12.51 0.86
N ALA A 123 19.18 -11.45 0.20
CA ALA A 123 17.75 -11.26 0.02
C ALA A 123 17.16 -12.39 -0.85
N ILE A 124 15.91 -12.70 -0.56
CA ILE A 124 15.12 -13.65 -1.35
C ILE A 124 14.14 -12.90 -2.25
N PHE A 125 13.42 -11.93 -1.68
CA PHE A 125 12.39 -11.21 -2.42
C PHE A 125 12.16 -9.82 -1.81
N LEU A 126 12.88 -8.84 -2.35
CA LEU A 126 12.56 -7.45 -2.08
C LEU A 126 11.16 -7.16 -2.63
N ASN A 127 10.31 -6.60 -1.79
CA ASN A 127 8.90 -6.43 -2.11
C ASN A 127 8.54 -4.96 -2.26
N ASP A 128 8.57 -4.17 -1.20
CA ASP A 128 8.19 -2.77 -1.26
C ASP A 128 9.34 -1.81 -0.92
N VAL A 129 9.17 -0.54 -1.30
CA VAL A 129 10.19 0.52 -1.16
C VAL A 129 9.57 1.78 -0.59
N ALA A 130 10.20 2.36 0.44
CA ALA A 130 9.86 3.67 0.96
C ALA A 130 11.09 4.58 1.01
N VAL A 131 10.91 5.88 0.76
CA VAL A 131 11.98 6.88 0.79
C VAL A 131 11.70 7.91 1.87
N ALA A 132 12.67 8.10 2.78
CA ALA A 132 12.62 9.11 3.82
C ALA A 132 12.96 10.51 3.29
N GLU A 133 12.60 11.54 4.06
CA GLU A 133 12.89 12.94 3.69
C GLU A 133 14.39 13.24 3.55
N ASP A 134 15.25 12.54 4.29
CA ASP A 134 16.71 12.68 4.20
C ASP A 134 17.33 11.94 2.99
N GLY A 135 16.51 11.23 2.20
CA GLY A 135 16.94 10.43 1.05
C GLY A 135 17.33 8.99 1.40
N THR A 136 17.21 8.57 2.64
CA THR A 136 17.37 7.16 3.01
C THR A 136 16.24 6.33 2.38
N VAL A 137 16.59 5.23 1.72
CA VAL A 137 15.63 4.31 1.11
C VAL A 137 15.56 3.03 1.92
N TYR A 138 14.34 2.57 2.18
CA TYR A 138 14.06 1.30 2.83
C TYR A 138 13.40 0.35 1.84
N ALA A 139 13.75 -0.94 1.91
CA ALA A 139 13.11 -1.99 1.12
C ALA A 139 12.79 -3.19 2.00
N SER A 140 11.59 -3.74 1.89
CA SER A 140 11.19 -4.96 2.61
C SER A 140 11.65 -6.21 1.88
N ASP A 141 12.07 -7.24 2.62
CA ASP A 141 12.30 -8.59 2.14
C ASP A 141 11.34 -9.51 2.90
N THR A 142 10.19 -9.75 2.31
CA THR A 142 9.06 -10.42 2.96
C THR A 142 9.41 -11.80 3.49
N PRO A 143 10.05 -12.72 2.72
CA PRO A 143 10.36 -14.05 3.22
C PRO A 143 11.44 -14.07 4.31
N MET A 144 12.30 -13.06 4.33
CA MET A 144 13.45 -13.01 5.26
C MET A 144 13.18 -12.22 6.52
N ASN A 145 11.95 -11.67 6.71
CA ASN A 145 11.64 -10.78 7.83
C ASN A 145 12.71 -9.69 8.01
N THR A 146 13.09 -9.05 6.90
CA THR A 146 14.19 -8.09 6.87
C THR A 146 13.78 -6.80 6.19
N ILE A 147 14.16 -5.67 6.78
CA ILE A 147 14.14 -4.36 6.11
C ILE A 147 15.58 -4.03 5.71
N TRP A 148 15.79 -3.76 4.46
CA TRP A 148 17.04 -3.26 3.88
C TRP A 148 17.05 -1.75 3.86
N ARG A 149 18.24 -1.14 3.91
CA ARG A 149 18.41 0.31 3.88
C ARG A 149 19.51 0.71 2.90
N LEU A 150 19.20 1.63 2.01
CA LEU A 150 20.18 2.35 1.21
C LEU A 150 20.43 3.73 1.84
N LYS A 151 21.65 3.95 2.32
CA LYS A 151 22.08 5.23 2.87
C LYS A 151 23.54 5.49 2.48
N ASP A 152 23.84 6.71 2.04
CA ASP A 152 25.20 7.12 1.63
C ASP A 152 25.83 6.15 0.63
N GLY A 153 25.02 5.60 -0.29
CA GLY A 153 25.44 4.65 -1.34
C GLY A 153 25.66 3.22 -0.89
N THR A 154 25.44 2.90 0.39
CA THR A 154 25.53 1.55 0.96
C THR A 154 24.15 0.95 1.11
N PHE A 155 23.92 -0.25 0.52
CA PHE A 155 22.68 -1.00 0.63
C PHE A 155 22.93 -2.26 1.48
N GLU A 156 22.32 -2.32 2.65
CA GLU A 156 22.61 -3.34 3.67
C GLU A 156 21.35 -3.69 4.46
N PRO A 157 21.29 -4.87 5.12
CA PRO A 157 20.24 -5.16 6.08
C PRO A 157 20.28 -4.12 7.22
N TRP A 158 19.15 -3.46 7.44
CA TRP A 158 18.98 -2.49 8.52
C TRP A 158 18.34 -3.10 9.76
N LEU A 159 17.30 -3.91 9.55
CA LEU A 159 16.57 -4.61 10.61
C LEU A 159 16.19 -6.00 10.13
N ALA A 160 16.66 -7.05 10.83
CA ALA A 160 16.24 -8.43 10.61
C ALA A 160 15.63 -8.95 11.91
N ASN A 161 14.32 -9.19 11.92
CA ASN A 161 13.58 -9.59 13.10
C ASN A 161 12.29 -10.33 12.71
N ASP A 162 12.06 -11.50 13.32
CA ASP A 162 10.85 -12.30 13.08
C ASP A 162 9.55 -11.60 13.48
N ASP A 163 9.60 -10.61 14.37
CA ASP A 163 8.44 -9.81 14.78
C ASP A 163 7.92 -8.90 13.65
N LEU A 164 8.70 -8.69 12.57
CA LEU A 164 8.22 -8.01 11.35
C LEU A 164 7.11 -8.82 10.64
N ASN A 165 7.09 -10.14 10.83
CA ASN A 165 6.03 -11.04 10.41
C ASN A 165 5.66 -10.90 8.93
N GLY A 166 6.65 -11.06 8.04
CA GLY A 166 6.49 -10.91 6.60
C GLY A 166 6.27 -9.44 6.19
N PRO A 167 7.28 -8.55 6.40
CA PRO A 167 7.15 -7.15 6.02
C PRO A 167 6.90 -7.02 4.52
N ASN A 168 5.88 -6.25 4.15
CA ASN A 168 5.51 -5.96 2.77
C ASN A 168 5.45 -4.43 2.61
N GLY A 169 4.28 -3.79 2.54
CA GLY A 169 4.14 -2.37 2.36
C GLY A 169 4.88 -1.51 3.38
N LEU A 170 5.55 -0.47 2.93
CA LEU A 170 6.38 0.41 3.74
C LEU A 170 5.94 1.88 3.59
N LEU A 171 5.89 2.61 4.69
CA LEU A 171 5.64 4.04 4.68
C LEU A 171 6.50 4.74 5.74
N VAL A 172 7.36 5.67 5.32
CA VAL A 172 8.07 6.54 6.27
C VAL A 172 7.14 7.66 6.73
N GLN A 173 6.93 7.75 8.04
CA GLN A 173 6.11 8.81 8.66
C GLN A 173 6.81 9.39 9.89
N GLY A 174 7.40 10.56 9.73
CA GLY A 174 8.19 11.22 10.78
C GLY A 174 9.41 10.38 11.18
N ASP A 175 9.48 10.00 12.44
CA ASP A 175 10.54 9.16 13.03
C ASP A 175 10.26 7.65 12.98
N LYS A 176 9.24 7.24 12.23
CA LYS A 176 8.80 5.84 12.15
C LYS A 176 8.73 5.33 10.72
N LEU A 177 9.04 4.07 10.55
CA LEU A 177 8.68 3.27 9.39
C LEU A 177 7.43 2.46 9.74
N ILE A 178 6.32 2.75 9.10
CA ILE A 178 5.10 1.95 9.21
C ILE A 178 5.23 0.78 8.24
N VAL A 179 4.91 -0.41 8.71
CA VAL A 179 5.05 -1.66 7.96
C VAL A 179 3.71 -2.37 7.90
N ALA A 180 3.24 -2.62 6.70
CA ALA A 180 2.13 -3.53 6.45
C ALA A 180 2.67 -4.95 6.38
N SER A 181 2.30 -5.81 7.33
CA SER A 181 2.83 -7.16 7.38
C SER A 181 1.91 -8.12 6.63
N PHE A 182 2.50 -8.94 5.77
CA PHE A 182 1.78 -9.97 4.99
C PHE A 182 1.42 -11.20 5.83
N GLY A 183 2.15 -11.39 6.93
CA GLY A 183 2.14 -12.62 7.71
C GLY A 183 3.22 -13.59 7.25
N ARG A 184 3.63 -14.45 8.16
CA ARG A 184 4.68 -15.43 7.89
C ARG A 184 4.28 -16.34 6.73
N MET A 185 5.19 -16.55 5.80
CA MET A 185 4.99 -17.49 4.69
C MET A 185 4.73 -18.88 5.25
N PRO A 186 3.62 -19.54 4.86
CA PRO A 186 3.24 -20.82 5.43
C PRO A 186 4.22 -21.92 5.01
N GLY A 187 4.58 -22.79 5.95
CA GLY A 187 5.22 -24.06 5.63
C GLY A 187 4.24 -25.03 4.93
N GLU A 188 4.76 -26.14 4.43
CA GLU A 188 3.94 -27.16 3.78
C GLU A 188 2.79 -27.63 4.68
N GLY A 189 1.55 -27.54 4.17
CA GLY A 189 0.33 -27.91 4.91
C GLY A 189 -0.12 -26.92 5.99
N GLN A 190 0.54 -25.80 6.15
CA GLN A 190 0.14 -24.72 7.06
C GLN A 190 -0.78 -23.73 6.34
N LYS A 191 -1.64 -23.07 7.10
CA LYS A 191 -2.45 -21.96 6.58
C LYS A 191 -1.65 -20.67 6.66
N GLN A 192 -1.87 -19.78 5.70
CA GLN A 192 -1.38 -18.41 5.77
C GLN A 192 -1.96 -17.71 7.02
N GLU A 193 -1.09 -17.13 7.83
CA GLU A 193 -1.50 -16.33 8.98
C GLU A 193 -1.82 -14.91 8.56
N LEU A 194 -2.81 -14.30 9.21
CA LEU A 194 -3.10 -12.89 9.05
C LEU A 194 -2.14 -12.07 9.90
N ALA A 195 -1.83 -10.87 9.44
CA ALA A 195 -0.99 -9.93 10.15
C ALA A 195 -1.65 -8.55 10.27
N GLY A 196 -0.93 -7.56 10.76
CA GLY A 196 -1.42 -6.21 10.97
C GLY A 196 -0.36 -5.16 10.62
N LEU A 197 -0.60 -3.93 11.04
CA LEU A 197 0.36 -2.84 10.90
C LEU A 197 1.32 -2.80 12.09
N LEU A 198 2.59 -2.54 11.78
CA LEU A 198 3.65 -2.28 12.75
C LEU A 198 4.20 -0.87 12.56
N ALA A 199 4.77 -0.31 13.61
CA ALA A 199 5.53 0.92 13.61
C ALA A 199 6.94 0.63 14.12
N VAL A 200 7.93 0.85 13.27
CA VAL A 200 9.35 0.64 13.58
C VAL A 200 10.00 2.00 13.79
N SER A 201 10.64 2.22 14.95
CA SER A 201 11.40 3.44 15.24
C SER A 201 12.62 3.52 14.32
N LEU A 202 12.81 4.65 13.64
CA LEU A 202 13.98 4.89 12.80
C LEU A 202 15.25 5.17 13.61
N GLU A 203 15.11 5.52 14.89
CA GLU A 203 16.22 5.83 15.79
C GLU A 203 16.83 4.56 16.40
N ASP A 204 16.00 3.68 16.97
CA ASP A 204 16.48 2.54 17.77
C ASP A 204 15.95 1.18 17.30
N GLN A 205 15.20 1.14 16.19
CA GLN A 205 14.63 -0.08 15.57
C GLN A 205 13.61 -0.81 16.45
N THR A 206 13.06 -0.17 17.47
CA THR A 206 11.99 -0.75 18.28
C THR A 206 10.76 -1.00 17.42
N ILE A 207 10.20 -2.22 17.49
CA ILE A 207 8.99 -2.63 16.78
C ILE A 207 7.82 -2.57 17.74
N GLU A 208 6.79 -1.82 17.38
CA GLU A 208 5.53 -1.75 18.12
C GLU A 208 4.34 -2.02 17.17
N PRO A 209 3.30 -2.72 17.62
CA PRO A 209 2.09 -2.83 16.81
C PRO A 209 1.36 -1.49 16.73
N VAL A 210 0.74 -1.20 15.59
CA VAL A 210 -0.22 -0.09 15.49
C VAL A 210 -1.50 -0.49 16.23
N GLY A 211 -1.83 0.28 17.26
CA GLY A 211 -2.96 0.00 18.14
C GLY A 211 -2.75 -1.23 19.02
N LYS A 212 -3.64 -2.21 18.93
CA LYS A 212 -3.59 -3.42 19.76
C LYS A 212 -2.88 -4.59 19.08
N GLY A 213 -2.46 -4.45 17.83
CA GLY A 213 -1.83 -5.52 17.08
C GLY A 213 -2.79 -6.63 16.63
N GLU A 214 -4.08 -6.33 16.55
CA GLU A 214 -5.04 -7.32 16.04
C GLU A 214 -4.74 -7.62 14.56
N PRO A 215 -4.74 -8.89 14.15
CA PRO A 215 -4.52 -9.24 12.76
C PRO A 215 -5.69 -8.78 11.88
N VAL A 216 -5.39 -8.25 10.70
CA VAL A 216 -6.36 -7.68 9.77
C VAL A 216 -6.44 -8.51 8.49
N GLY A 217 -5.29 -8.83 7.87
CA GLY A 217 -5.22 -9.48 6.57
C GLY A 217 -3.80 -9.91 6.22
N ASN A 218 -3.60 -10.26 4.96
CA ASN A 218 -2.28 -10.41 4.36
C ASN A 218 -1.95 -9.09 3.65
N LEU A 219 -1.49 -8.14 4.46
CA LEU A 219 -1.38 -6.75 4.07
C LEU A 219 -0.29 -6.54 3.04
N ASP A 220 -0.57 -5.66 2.07
CA ASP A 220 0.31 -5.37 0.94
C ASP A 220 0.59 -3.86 0.89
N GLY A 221 -0.05 -3.10 0.01
CA GLY A 221 0.18 -1.68 -0.14
C GLY A 221 -0.25 -0.84 1.05
N LEU A 222 0.42 0.28 1.25
CA LEU A 222 0.24 1.16 2.41
C LEU A 222 0.37 2.64 2.04
N GLU A 223 -0.72 3.40 2.19
CA GLU A 223 -0.72 4.84 1.93
C GLU A 223 -1.33 5.65 3.10
N PRO A 224 -0.88 6.88 3.36
CA PRO A 224 -1.45 7.72 4.39
C PRO A 224 -2.78 8.33 3.90
N LEU A 225 -3.86 8.14 4.67
CA LEU A 225 -5.15 8.81 4.43
C LEU A 225 -5.26 10.12 5.23
N ALA A 226 -4.80 10.09 6.48
CA ALA A 226 -4.75 11.22 7.41
C ALA A 226 -3.72 10.92 8.51
N PRO A 227 -3.35 11.86 9.38
CA PRO A 227 -2.44 11.58 10.49
C PRO A 227 -2.91 10.38 11.33
N GLY A 228 -2.11 9.31 11.33
CA GLY A 228 -2.39 8.05 12.03
C GLY A 228 -3.57 7.25 11.47
N VAL A 229 -3.96 7.49 10.21
CA VAL A 229 -4.98 6.72 9.50
C VAL A 229 -4.41 6.31 8.14
N TYR A 230 -4.51 5.06 7.81
CA TYR A 230 -3.89 4.45 6.64
C TYR A 230 -4.92 3.78 5.73
N LEU A 231 -4.66 3.81 4.43
CA LEU A 231 -5.25 2.93 3.43
C LEU A 231 -4.31 1.75 3.24
N VAL A 232 -4.86 0.54 3.29
CA VAL A 232 -4.08 -0.69 3.25
C VAL A 232 -4.80 -1.73 2.42
N THR A 233 -4.12 -2.32 1.45
CA THR A 233 -4.66 -3.46 0.69
C THR A 233 -4.39 -4.77 1.42
N ASP A 234 -5.26 -5.74 1.21
CA ASP A 234 -5.12 -7.14 1.62
C ASP A 234 -5.03 -8.00 0.36
N TRP A 235 -3.83 -8.41 0.01
CA TRP A 235 -3.56 -9.13 -1.24
C TRP A 235 -4.31 -10.45 -1.32
N ALA A 236 -4.29 -11.25 -0.24
CA ALA A 236 -4.88 -12.59 -0.24
C ALA A 236 -6.40 -12.55 0.00
N GLY A 237 -6.86 -11.68 0.89
CA GLY A 237 -8.27 -11.50 1.20
C GLY A 237 -9.04 -10.73 0.13
N GLY A 238 -8.36 -9.93 -0.68
CA GLY A 238 -8.98 -9.09 -1.70
C GLY A 238 -9.79 -7.95 -1.08
N ALA A 239 -9.11 -7.00 -0.43
CA ALA A 239 -9.78 -5.89 0.21
C ALA A 239 -8.94 -4.60 0.22
N LEU A 240 -9.61 -3.46 0.34
CA LEU A 240 -9.03 -2.21 0.79
C LEU A 240 -9.58 -1.89 2.18
N TYR A 241 -8.68 -1.69 3.14
CA TYR A 241 -9.01 -1.28 4.50
C TYR A 241 -8.61 0.18 4.76
N ARG A 242 -9.35 0.81 5.66
CA ARG A 242 -8.92 1.97 6.42
C ARG A 242 -8.55 1.49 7.82
N ILE A 243 -7.31 1.73 8.24
CA ILE A 243 -6.82 1.36 9.57
C ILE A 243 -6.44 2.61 10.34
N ASP A 244 -6.99 2.81 11.53
CA ASP A 244 -6.69 3.96 12.38
C ASP A 244 -5.53 3.68 13.36
N SER A 245 -5.05 4.72 14.06
CA SER A 245 -3.97 4.64 15.03
C SER A 245 -4.25 3.72 16.24
N LYS A 246 -5.50 3.26 16.41
CA LYS A 246 -5.87 2.29 17.42
C LYS A 246 -5.89 0.86 16.88
N GLY A 247 -5.53 0.67 15.61
CA GLY A 247 -5.56 -0.61 14.91
C GLY A 247 -6.95 -1.05 14.46
N LYS A 248 -7.97 -0.17 14.56
CA LYS A 248 -9.30 -0.50 14.05
C LYS A 248 -9.28 -0.50 12.53
N ALA A 249 -9.60 -1.64 11.94
CA ALA A 249 -9.73 -1.80 10.49
C ALA A 249 -11.21 -1.73 10.08
N ASP A 250 -11.51 -0.84 9.14
CA ASP A 250 -12.79 -0.75 8.47
C ASP A 250 -12.59 -1.10 6.99
N GLN A 251 -13.22 -2.17 6.50
CA GLN A 251 -13.16 -2.53 5.10
C GLN A 251 -13.93 -1.50 4.26
N LEU A 252 -13.26 -0.88 3.30
CA LEU A 252 -13.84 0.13 2.41
C LEU A 252 -14.32 -0.48 1.09
N ILE A 253 -13.53 -1.39 0.51
CA ILE A 253 -13.84 -2.04 -0.77
C ILE A 253 -13.59 -3.54 -0.62
N ASN A 254 -14.51 -4.33 -1.21
CA ASN A 254 -14.29 -5.74 -1.46
C ASN A 254 -13.72 -5.88 -2.87
N LEU A 255 -12.51 -6.41 -2.98
CA LEU A 255 -11.74 -6.57 -4.20
C LEU A 255 -11.54 -8.05 -4.52
N ASN A 256 -10.91 -8.35 -5.65
CA ASN A 256 -10.40 -9.68 -5.91
C ASN A 256 -9.06 -9.90 -5.18
N GLN A 257 -8.67 -11.15 -4.99
CA GLN A 257 -7.32 -11.52 -4.59
C GLN A 257 -6.30 -10.93 -5.57
N GLY A 258 -5.17 -10.47 -5.06
CA GLY A 258 -4.13 -9.80 -5.85
C GLY A 258 -4.26 -8.28 -5.86
N SER A 259 -5.02 -7.70 -4.92
CA SER A 259 -4.99 -6.25 -4.65
C SER A 259 -3.65 -5.90 -4.02
N ALA A 260 -2.74 -5.32 -4.82
CA ALA A 260 -1.35 -5.09 -4.49
C ALA A 260 -1.10 -3.64 -4.04
N ASP A 261 0.13 -3.13 -4.18
CA ASP A 261 0.52 -1.82 -3.66
C ASP A 261 -0.21 -0.67 -4.37
N LEU A 262 -0.62 0.33 -3.61
CA LEU A 262 -1.57 1.37 -4.03
C LEU A 262 -0.96 2.77 -4.02
N THR A 263 -1.60 3.71 -4.71
CA THR A 263 -1.37 5.15 -4.49
C THR A 263 -2.69 5.90 -4.28
N TYR A 264 -2.65 6.98 -3.50
CA TYR A 264 -3.82 7.74 -3.12
C TYR A 264 -3.71 9.21 -3.56
N PHE A 265 -4.78 9.73 -4.17
CA PHE A 265 -4.94 11.12 -4.58
C PHE A 265 -5.90 11.84 -3.62
N PRO A 266 -5.40 12.60 -2.64
CA PRO A 266 -6.24 13.26 -1.64
C PRO A 266 -7.17 14.33 -2.25
N GLU A 267 -6.76 15.01 -3.31
CA GLU A 267 -7.53 16.09 -3.95
C GLU A 267 -8.85 15.59 -4.57
N THR A 268 -8.85 14.34 -5.03
CA THR A 268 -10.01 13.71 -5.66
C THR A 268 -10.61 12.59 -4.83
N ASN A 269 -10.01 12.30 -3.65
CA ASN A 269 -10.34 11.16 -2.80
C ASN A 269 -10.36 9.84 -3.61
N THR A 270 -9.35 9.66 -4.47
CA THR A 270 -9.27 8.52 -5.38
C THR A 270 -8.05 7.66 -5.04
N VAL A 271 -8.25 6.36 -4.96
CA VAL A 271 -7.20 5.36 -4.79
C VAL A 271 -7.02 4.57 -6.08
N LEU A 272 -5.78 4.33 -6.46
CA LEU A 272 -5.41 3.48 -7.57
C LEU A 272 -4.83 2.18 -7.00
N ILE A 273 -5.35 1.05 -7.47
CA ILE A 273 -4.97 -0.28 -6.95
C ILE A 273 -4.61 -1.17 -8.14
N PRO A 274 -3.36 -1.62 -8.24
CA PRO A 274 -2.99 -2.69 -9.15
C PRO A 274 -3.69 -3.99 -8.72
N MET A 275 -4.39 -4.62 -9.64
CA MET A 275 -5.04 -5.91 -9.47
C MET A 275 -4.16 -6.95 -10.17
N MET A 276 -3.16 -7.44 -9.45
CA MET A 276 -2.07 -8.25 -10.00
C MET A 276 -2.58 -9.48 -10.74
N LEU A 277 -3.49 -10.24 -10.15
CA LEU A 277 -4.02 -11.47 -10.76
C LEU A 277 -5.02 -11.21 -11.88
N ASP A 278 -5.65 -10.03 -11.90
CA ASP A 278 -6.58 -9.61 -12.95
C ASP A 278 -5.86 -8.92 -14.13
N ASN A 279 -4.57 -8.61 -13.99
CA ASN A 279 -3.77 -7.86 -14.97
C ASN A 279 -4.35 -6.48 -15.28
N THR A 280 -4.87 -5.79 -14.25
CA THR A 280 -5.50 -4.47 -14.37
C THR A 280 -4.96 -3.48 -13.35
N LEU A 281 -5.13 -2.19 -13.63
CA LEU A 281 -5.02 -1.10 -12.67
C LEU A 281 -6.39 -0.45 -12.56
N ALA A 282 -6.95 -0.39 -11.36
CA ALA A 282 -8.29 0.13 -11.09
C ALA A 282 -8.23 1.39 -10.23
N ALA A 283 -9.01 2.40 -10.59
CA ALA A 283 -9.18 3.63 -9.80
C ALA A 283 -10.55 3.65 -9.13
N TYR A 284 -10.57 3.81 -7.82
CA TYR A 284 -11.79 3.92 -7.03
C TYR A 284 -11.85 5.27 -6.35
N ARG A 285 -12.99 5.97 -6.49
CA ARG A 285 -13.30 7.13 -5.65
C ARG A 285 -13.87 6.65 -4.35
N LEU A 286 -13.19 6.97 -3.25
CA LEU A 286 -13.65 6.66 -1.91
C LEU A 286 -14.83 7.57 -1.56
N SER A 287 -15.76 7.05 -0.76
CA SER A 287 -16.86 7.83 -0.22
C SER A 287 -16.36 8.76 0.87
N GLU A 288 -16.87 9.96 0.93
CA GLU A 288 -16.60 10.83 2.07
C GLU A 288 -17.15 10.16 3.35
N PRO A 289 -16.44 10.20 4.48
CA PRO A 289 -17.01 9.77 5.74
C PRO A 289 -18.26 10.60 6.01
N ALA A 290 -19.38 9.93 6.36
CA ALA A 290 -20.62 10.63 6.68
C ALA A 290 -20.35 11.79 7.65
N PRO A 291 -20.86 13.01 7.42
CA PRO A 291 -20.58 14.16 8.26
C PRO A 291 -20.95 13.83 9.70
N GLN A 292 -19.95 13.90 10.59
CA GLN A 292 -20.19 13.71 12.01
C GLN A 292 -21.14 14.81 12.47
N THR A 293 -22.39 14.46 12.80
CA THR A 293 -23.34 15.37 13.44
C THR A 293 -22.72 15.81 14.77
N LYS A 294 -22.22 17.07 14.80
CA LYS A 294 -21.79 17.67 16.07
C LYS A 294 -22.96 17.56 17.05
N LYS A 295 -22.85 16.71 18.06
CA LYS A 295 -23.76 16.74 19.19
C LYS A 295 -23.73 18.15 19.75
N LYS A 296 -24.82 18.91 19.59
CA LYS A 296 -25.01 20.16 20.30
C LYS A 296 -25.09 19.79 21.78
N THR A 297 -24.02 20.01 22.52
CA THR A 297 -24.05 20.07 23.99
C THR A 297 -24.95 21.24 24.37
N LYS A 298 -26.06 20.92 25.02
CA LYS A 298 -26.89 21.89 25.74
C LYS A 298 -26.27 22.14 27.11
#